data_c4adb059db23ea7e399373a40c9e9ec2
#
_entry.id   c4adb059db23ea7e399373a40c9e9ec2
#
_cell.length_a   1.000
_cell.length_b   1.000
_cell.length_c   1.000
_cell.angle_alpha   90.00
_cell.angle_beta   90.00
_cell.angle_gamma   90.00
#
_symmetry.space_group_name_H-M   'P 1'
#
loop_
_entity.id
_entity.type
_entity.pdbx_description
1 polymer ?
#
loop_
_entity_poly.entity_id
_entity_poly.type
_entity_poly.pdbx_seq_one_letter_code
_entity_poly.pdbx_strand_id
1 'polypeptide(L)'
;MLMMLKDILKTLAFSLIPAFIFAFLVILAMPLFQKNGIKKVFKIFFEDIKENKENLYLLFFLMYIFIVFYKTVLQRDFIYSPLENVFGGWKIFMTQYTGLDYQVIGNILMFIPFSLFFCLMKKTQSVKYLLLLSVLFSFLYSLLIELNQLIFSKGTFQLSDIVYNTLGGLIGALIYLAVKLIINKIKEKGAK
;
A
#
# COMPACT_ATOMS: atom_id res chain seq x y z
N MET A 1 -3.12 -10.61 -19.55
CA MET A 1 -3.82 -9.35 -19.24
C MET A 1 -5.24 -9.56 -18.71
N LEU A 2 -6.14 -10.26 -19.43
CA LEU A 2 -7.54 -10.48 -18.99
C LEU A 2 -7.65 -11.27 -17.68
N MET A 3 -6.83 -12.29 -17.46
CA MET A 3 -6.77 -13.07 -16.21
C MET A 3 -6.34 -12.18 -15.03
N MET A 4 -5.32 -11.35 -15.20
CA MET A 4 -4.84 -10.43 -14.17
C MET A 4 -5.93 -9.41 -13.78
N LEU A 5 -6.65 -8.86 -14.77
CA LEU A 5 -7.76 -7.94 -14.51
C LEU A 5 -8.90 -8.61 -13.73
N LYS A 6 -9.28 -9.84 -14.11
CA LYS A 6 -10.29 -10.63 -13.38
C LYS A 6 -9.90 -10.90 -11.93
N ASP A 7 -8.62 -11.21 -11.69
CA ASP A 7 -8.10 -11.46 -10.36
C ASP A 7 -8.08 -10.19 -9.49
N ILE A 8 -7.70 -9.04 -10.06
CA ILE A 8 -7.80 -7.74 -9.39
C ILE A 8 -9.26 -7.42 -9.04
N LEU A 9 -10.18 -7.57 -9.98
CA LEU A 9 -11.61 -7.30 -9.76
C LEU A 9 -12.19 -8.22 -8.67
N LYS A 10 -11.83 -9.51 -8.68
CA LYS A 10 -12.21 -10.46 -7.65
C LYS A 10 -11.66 -10.05 -6.28
N THR A 11 -10.39 -9.70 -6.21
CA THR A 11 -9.78 -9.22 -4.96
C THR A 11 -10.53 -8.00 -4.42
N LEU A 12 -10.78 -6.99 -5.25
CA LEU A 12 -11.52 -5.80 -4.85
C LEU A 12 -12.94 -6.13 -4.37
N ALA A 13 -13.67 -6.96 -5.11
CA ALA A 13 -15.05 -7.34 -4.75
C ALA A 13 -15.14 -7.98 -3.35
N PHE A 14 -14.18 -8.83 -2.98
CA PHE A 14 -14.19 -9.50 -1.68
C PHE A 14 -13.52 -8.71 -0.55
N SER A 15 -12.59 -7.81 -0.87
CA SER A 15 -11.80 -7.10 0.15
C SER A 15 -12.29 -5.69 0.47
N LEU A 16 -13.08 -5.03 -0.40
CA LEU A 16 -13.49 -3.64 -0.19
C LEU A 16 -14.30 -3.43 1.09
N ILE A 17 -15.30 -4.27 1.35
CA ILE A 17 -16.12 -4.16 2.57
C ILE A 17 -15.28 -4.44 3.82
N PRO A 18 -14.54 -5.56 3.93
CA PRO A 18 -13.64 -5.80 5.06
C PRO A 18 -12.58 -4.69 5.23
N ALA A 19 -12.03 -4.16 4.12
CA ALA A 19 -11.05 -3.08 4.16
C ALA A 19 -11.65 -1.79 4.73
N PHE A 20 -12.87 -1.45 4.33
CA PHE A 20 -13.58 -0.30 4.88
C PHE A 20 -13.85 -0.48 6.38
N ILE A 21 -14.35 -1.65 6.80
CA ILE A 21 -14.58 -1.96 8.20
C ILE A 21 -13.29 -1.86 9.01
N PHE A 22 -12.19 -2.45 8.53
CA PHE A 22 -10.88 -2.36 9.16
C PHE A 22 -10.41 -0.91 9.32
N ALA A 23 -10.40 -0.14 8.25
CA ALA A 23 -9.99 1.26 8.26
C ALA A 23 -10.86 2.11 9.20
N PHE A 24 -12.17 1.89 9.15
CA PHE A 24 -13.14 2.53 10.03
C PHE A 24 -12.86 2.22 11.51
N LEU A 25 -12.64 0.95 11.86
CA LEU A 25 -12.35 0.55 13.24
C LEU A 25 -11.02 1.14 13.74
N VAL A 26 -9.98 1.18 12.89
CA VAL A 26 -8.69 1.80 13.25
C VAL A 26 -8.88 3.29 13.53
N ILE A 27 -9.59 4.02 12.67
CA ILE A 27 -9.84 5.45 12.85
C ILE A 27 -10.72 5.69 14.09
N LEU A 28 -11.73 4.87 14.33
CA LEU A 28 -12.55 4.95 15.54
C LEU A 28 -11.75 4.70 16.81
N ALA A 29 -10.76 3.80 16.76
CA ALA A 29 -9.92 3.49 17.91
C ALA A 29 -9.04 4.70 18.32
N MET A 30 -8.63 5.55 17.37
CA MET A 30 -7.80 6.72 17.68
C MET A 30 -8.45 7.71 18.68
N PRO A 31 -9.68 8.18 18.48
CA PRO A 31 -10.39 9.03 19.44
C PRO A 31 -10.78 8.28 20.74
N LEU A 32 -10.99 6.96 20.72
CA LEU A 32 -11.28 6.19 21.93
C LEU A 32 -10.12 6.27 22.92
N PHE A 33 -8.87 6.27 22.45
CA PHE A 33 -7.70 6.50 23.30
C PHE A 33 -7.69 7.92 23.92
N GLN A 34 -8.43 8.87 23.34
CA GLN A 34 -8.59 10.24 23.85
C GLN A 34 -9.75 10.40 24.85
N LYS A 35 -10.29 9.31 25.40
CA LYS A 35 -11.39 9.27 26.41
C LYS A 35 -12.74 9.84 25.91
N ASN A 36 -13.01 9.82 24.62
CA ASN A 36 -14.30 10.23 24.06
C ASN A 36 -15.28 9.03 24.01
N GLY A 37 -16.54 9.27 24.38
CA GLY A 37 -17.58 8.22 24.28
C GLY A 37 -17.89 7.83 22.82
N ILE A 38 -18.34 6.58 22.60
CA ILE A 38 -18.56 5.99 21.27
C ILE A 38 -19.46 6.87 20.36
N LYS A 39 -20.53 7.45 20.88
CA LYS A 39 -21.44 8.31 20.11
C LYS A 39 -20.75 9.58 19.59
N LYS A 40 -19.84 10.14 20.40
CA LYS A 40 -19.07 11.32 20.03
C LYS A 40 -18.01 10.98 18.99
N VAL A 41 -17.42 9.79 19.07
CA VAL A 41 -16.45 9.28 18.09
C VAL A 41 -17.07 9.15 16.69
N PHE A 42 -18.28 8.62 16.58
CA PHE A 42 -19.00 8.55 15.30
C PHE A 42 -19.21 9.93 14.67
N LYS A 43 -19.68 10.88 15.47
CA LYS A 43 -19.89 12.26 15.00
C LYS A 43 -18.57 12.89 14.52
N ILE A 44 -17.52 12.81 15.34
CA ILE A 44 -16.19 13.32 15.01
C ILE A 44 -15.66 12.69 13.71
N PHE A 45 -15.81 11.37 13.53
CA PHE A 45 -15.35 10.68 12.32
C PHE A 45 -15.97 11.27 11.05
N PHE A 46 -17.30 11.47 11.02
CA PHE A 46 -17.97 12.00 9.84
C PHE A 46 -17.72 13.49 9.61
N GLU A 47 -17.56 14.30 10.67
CA GLU A 47 -17.21 15.71 10.60
C GLU A 47 -15.74 15.87 10.14
N ASP A 48 -14.81 15.15 10.74
CA ASP A 48 -13.38 15.22 10.40
C ASP A 48 -13.10 14.80 8.96
N ILE A 49 -13.77 13.77 8.44
CA ILE A 49 -13.59 13.36 7.02
C ILE A 49 -14.05 14.44 6.06
N LYS A 50 -15.11 15.20 6.39
CA LYS A 50 -15.59 16.29 5.54
C LYS A 50 -14.68 17.50 5.56
N GLU A 51 -14.13 17.84 6.72
CA GLU A 51 -13.35 19.04 6.93
C GLU A 51 -11.85 18.85 6.65
N ASN A 52 -11.34 17.64 6.88
CA ASN A 52 -9.91 17.36 6.81
C ASN A 52 -9.57 16.28 5.77
N LYS A 53 -9.07 16.72 4.61
CA LYS A 53 -8.65 15.82 3.52
C LYS A 53 -7.60 14.79 3.96
N GLU A 54 -6.82 15.07 5.02
CA GLU A 54 -5.82 14.13 5.53
C GLU A 54 -6.46 12.89 6.13
N ASN A 55 -7.57 13.06 6.84
CA ASN A 55 -8.32 11.93 7.40
C ASN A 55 -8.96 11.08 6.29
N LEU A 56 -9.37 11.70 5.19
CA LEU A 56 -9.81 10.97 4.01
C LEU A 56 -8.65 10.16 3.36
N TYR A 57 -7.47 10.77 3.25
CA TYR A 57 -6.29 10.05 2.73
C TYR A 57 -5.85 8.93 3.68
N LEU A 58 -5.95 9.12 5.00
CA LEU A 58 -5.70 8.09 5.99
C LEU A 58 -6.69 6.93 5.85
N LEU A 59 -7.98 7.21 5.65
CA LEU A 59 -8.99 6.17 5.40
C LEU A 59 -8.61 5.33 4.17
N PHE A 60 -8.33 5.98 3.02
CA PHE A 60 -7.93 5.26 1.81
C PHE A 60 -6.62 4.50 1.98
N PHE A 61 -5.66 5.04 2.71
CA PHE A 61 -4.39 4.37 2.99
C PHE A 61 -4.61 3.10 3.82
N LEU A 62 -5.41 3.17 4.88
CA LEU A 62 -5.73 2.01 5.72
C LEU A 62 -6.51 0.95 4.95
N MET A 63 -7.49 1.36 4.12
CA MET A 63 -8.18 0.45 3.22
C MET A 63 -7.20 -0.25 2.27
N TYR A 64 -6.27 0.53 1.69
CA TYR A 64 -5.28 0.00 0.76
C TYR A 64 -4.31 -0.98 1.43
N ILE A 65 -3.81 -0.69 2.63
CA ILE A 65 -3.02 -1.62 3.45
C ILE A 65 -3.78 -2.95 3.60
N PHE A 66 -5.05 -2.89 3.98
CA PHE A 66 -5.84 -4.10 4.15
C PHE A 66 -6.02 -4.87 2.84
N ILE A 67 -6.31 -4.20 1.72
CA ILE A 67 -6.48 -4.83 0.39
C ILE A 67 -5.19 -5.54 -0.03
N VAL A 68 -4.03 -4.89 0.15
CA VAL A 68 -2.72 -5.50 -0.15
C VAL A 68 -2.49 -6.73 0.74
N PHE A 69 -2.74 -6.63 2.05
CA PHE A 69 -2.60 -7.75 2.97
C PHE A 69 -3.55 -8.91 2.62
N TYR A 70 -4.81 -8.60 2.30
CA TYR A 70 -5.79 -9.57 1.85
C TYR A 70 -5.29 -10.33 0.61
N LYS A 71 -4.78 -9.60 -0.40
CA LYS A 71 -4.28 -10.17 -1.64
C LYS A 71 -3.04 -11.04 -1.43
N THR A 72 -2.10 -10.56 -0.62
CA THR A 72 -0.77 -11.18 -0.50
C THR A 72 -0.70 -12.27 0.56
N VAL A 73 -1.59 -12.25 1.56
CA VAL A 73 -1.59 -13.22 2.67
C VAL A 73 -2.88 -14.04 2.70
N LEU A 74 -4.04 -13.37 2.80
CA LEU A 74 -5.29 -14.09 3.05
C LEU A 74 -5.81 -14.85 1.83
N GLN A 75 -5.61 -14.33 0.62
CA GLN A 75 -6.05 -14.93 -0.64
C GLN A 75 -5.07 -15.98 -1.19
N ARG A 76 -3.85 -16.08 -0.61
CA ARG A 76 -2.86 -17.06 -1.04
C ARG A 76 -3.17 -18.47 -0.55
N ASP A 77 -2.80 -19.45 -1.37
CA ASP A 77 -2.91 -20.86 -1.02
C ASP A 77 -1.87 -21.27 0.01
N PHE A 78 -2.15 -22.36 0.72
CA PHE A 78 -1.23 -22.97 1.67
C PHE A 78 -0.06 -23.64 0.95
N ILE A 79 1.17 -23.46 1.46
CA ILE A 79 2.39 -24.05 0.91
C ILE A 79 3.14 -24.81 2.00
N TYR A 80 3.50 -26.08 1.72
CA TYR A 80 4.23 -26.91 2.68
C TYR A 80 5.68 -26.47 2.94
N SER A 81 6.31 -25.80 1.97
CA SER A 81 7.72 -25.39 2.03
C SER A 81 7.86 -23.89 1.78
N PRO A 82 7.48 -23.03 2.75
CA PRO A 82 7.49 -21.58 2.54
C PRO A 82 8.89 -20.98 2.36
N LEU A 83 9.95 -21.71 2.70
CA LEU A 83 11.36 -21.29 2.55
C LEU A 83 12.04 -21.88 1.30
N GLU A 84 11.32 -22.56 0.42
CA GLU A 84 11.92 -23.24 -0.75
C GLU A 84 12.58 -22.24 -1.73
N ASN A 85 12.10 -21.00 -1.81
CA ASN A 85 12.54 -20.03 -2.82
C ASN A 85 12.99 -18.68 -2.23
N VAL A 86 13.63 -18.68 -1.07
CA VAL A 86 14.05 -17.43 -0.37
C VAL A 86 14.89 -16.51 -1.24
N PHE A 87 15.81 -17.06 -2.03
CA PHE A 87 16.71 -16.33 -2.92
C PHE A 87 16.25 -16.31 -4.39
N GLY A 88 15.00 -16.74 -4.67
CA GLY A 88 14.43 -16.72 -6.01
C GLY A 88 13.82 -15.37 -6.40
N GLY A 89 13.18 -15.34 -7.58
CA GLY A 89 12.35 -14.19 -8.00
C GLY A 89 13.10 -12.95 -8.50
N TRP A 90 14.43 -13.02 -8.73
CA TRP A 90 15.23 -11.86 -9.15
C TRP A 90 15.16 -11.54 -10.65
N LYS A 91 14.53 -12.38 -11.45
CA LYS A 91 14.46 -12.21 -12.91
C LYS A 91 13.18 -11.46 -13.30
N ILE A 92 13.33 -10.28 -13.88
CA ILE A 92 12.22 -9.48 -14.43
C ILE A 92 11.68 -10.12 -15.73
N PHE A 93 12.54 -10.85 -16.47
CA PHE A 93 12.18 -11.56 -17.69
C PHE A 93 12.18 -13.08 -17.44
N MET A 94 11.10 -13.74 -17.84
CA MET A 94 11.05 -15.20 -17.78
C MET A 94 12.05 -15.80 -18.78
N THR A 95 12.88 -16.74 -18.31
CA THR A 95 13.92 -17.40 -19.14
C THR A 95 13.36 -18.37 -20.17
N GLN A 96 12.12 -18.85 -19.99
CA GLN A 96 11.46 -19.82 -20.88
C GLN A 96 10.47 -19.22 -21.86
N TYR A 97 10.05 -17.97 -21.64
CA TYR A 97 9.10 -17.26 -22.50
C TYR A 97 9.59 -15.83 -22.69
N THR A 98 9.42 -15.26 -23.89
CA THR A 98 9.67 -13.86 -24.18
C THR A 98 8.64 -12.95 -23.48
N GLY A 99 8.64 -12.91 -22.16
CA GLY A 99 7.66 -12.18 -21.36
C GLY A 99 8.21 -11.66 -20.04
N LEU A 100 7.53 -10.65 -19.51
CA LEU A 100 7.83 -10.09 -18.20
C LEU A 100 7.31 -11.02 -17.10
N ASP A 101 8.03 -11.10 -16.00
CA ASP A 101 7.53 -11.78 -14.81
C ASP A 101 6.45 -10.92 -14.15
N TYR A 102 5.19 -11.37 -14.27
CA TYR A 102 4.03 -10.67 -13.73
C TYR A 102 4.05 -10.56 -12.19
N GLN A 103 4.73 -11.46 -11.49
CA GLN A 103 4.86 -11.38 -10.03
C GLN A 103 5.75 -10.19 -9.65
N VAL A 104 6.92 -10.08 -10.28
CA VAL A 104 7.85 -8.96 -10.05
C VAL A 104 7.19 -7.61 -10.35
N ILE A 105 6.54 -7.50 -11.52
CA ILE A 105 5.85 -6.28 -11.92
C ILE A 105 4.67 -5.98 -10.98
N GLY A 106 3.92 -7.01 -10.61
CA GLY A 106 2.80 -6.89 -9.67
C GLY A 106 3.24 -6.34 -8.32
N ASN A 107 4.36 -6.81 -7.79
CA ASN A 107 4.94 -6.33 -6.54
C ASN A 107 5.30 -4.84 -6.62
N ILE A 108 6.02 -4.42 -7.68
CA ILE A 108 6.35 -3.00 -7.88
C ILE A 108 5.08 -2.15 -7.99
N LEU A 109 4.14 -2.54 -8.87
CA LEU A 109 2.92 -1.78 -9.14
C LEU A 109 2.02 -1.66 -7.89
N MET A 110 1.98 -2.70 -7.06
CA MET A 110 1.19 -2.71 -5.83
C MET A 110 1.69 -1.71 -4.79
N PHE A 111 2.99 -1.42 -4.74
CA PHE A 111 3.54 -0.49 -3.76
C PHE A 111 3.61 0.97 -4.23
N ILE A 112 3.36 1.25 -5.51
CA ILE A 112 3.22 2.63 -6.02
C ILE A 112 2.04 3.36 -5.34
N PRO A 113 0.78 2.86 -5.35
CA PRO A 113 -0.33 3.51 -4.66
C PRO A 113 -0.14 3.59 -3.15
N PHE A 114 0.49 2.57 -2.53
CA PHE A 114 0.82 2.57 -1.11
C PHE A 114 1.62 3.82 -0.73
N SER A 115 2.70 4.09 -1.45
CA SER A 115 3.54 5.26 -1.21
C SER A 115 2.87 6.58 -1.60
N LEU A 116 2.05 6.61 -2.66
CA LEU A 116 1.26 7.79 -3.03
C LEU A 116 0.31 8.22 -1.91
N PHE A 117 -0.49 7.30 -1.36
CA PHE A 117 -1.39 7.60 -0.24
C PHE A 117 -0.61 8.05 1.00
N PHE A 118 0.52 7.39 1.30
CA PHE A 118 1.40 7.78 2.39
C PHE A 118 1.89 9.22 2.24
N CYS A 119 2.35 9.60 1.04
CA CYS A 119 2.82 10.96 0.76
C CYS A 119 1.70 12.01 0.84
N LEU A 120 0.48 11.68 0.42
CA LEU A 120 -0.69 12.57 0.50
C LEU A 120 -1.08 12.91 1.94
N MET A 121 -0.84 12.00 2.90
CA MET A 121 -1.08 12.26 4.33
C MET A 121 -0.05 13.20 4.95
N LYS A 122 1.14 13.36 4.35
CA LYS A 122 2.25 14.15 4.91
C LYS A 122 2.30 15.53 4.26
N LYS A 123 1.72 16.56 4.91
CA LYS A 123 1.64 17.93 4.37
C LYS A 123 2.98 18.62 4.18
N THR A 124 3.89 18.46 5.13
CA THR A 124 5.05 19.34 5.23
C THR A 124 6.29 18.58 5.66
N GLN A 125 6.95 17.96 4.69
CA GLN A 125 8.20 17.27 4.94
C GLN A 125 9.23 17.69 3.89
N SER A 126 10.51 17.75 4.27
CA SER A 126 11.57 17.89 3.29
C SER A 126 11.51 16.71 2.30
N VAL A 127 11.85 16.96 1.04
CA VAL A 127 11.86 15.92 -0.03
C VAL A 127 12.64 14.69 0.41
N LYS A 128 13.84 14.92 0.98
CA LYS A 128 14.71 13.84 1.47
C LYS A 128 14.02 12.99 2.55
N TYR A 129 13.37 13.63 3.51
CA TYR A 129 12.68 12.93 4.60
C TYR A 129 11.46 12.16 4.10
N LEU A 130 10.70 12.74 3.17
CA LEU A 130 9.55 12.07 2.56
C LEU A 130 9.95 10.81 1.79
N LEU A 131 11.02 10.88 0.97
CA LEU A 131 11.58 9.73 0.26
C LEU A 131 12.05 8.65 1.24
N LEU A 132 12.82 9.03 2.25
CA LEU A 132 13.33 8.10 3.26
C LEU A 132 12.21 7.36 3.97
N LEU A 133 11.18 8.09 4.43
CA LEU A 133 10.03 7.48 5.10
C LEU A 133 9.23 6.57 4.16
N SER A 134 9.02 6.98 2.91
CA SER A 134 8.30 6.15 1.94
C SER A 134 9.00 4.82 1.69
N VAL A 135 10.32 4.85 1.53
CA VAL A 135 11.15 3.64 1.37
C VAL A 135 11.09 2.78 2.64
N LEU A 136 11.29 3.40 3.81
CA LEU A 136 11.27 2.69 5.09
C LEU A 136 9.93 2.01 5.36
N PHE A 137 8.80 2.74 5.19
CA PHE A 137 7.48 2.17 5.43
C PHE A 137 7.13 1.09 4.40
N SER A 138 7.52 1.25 3.14
CA SER A 138 7.35 0.21 2.13
C SER A 138 8.15 -1.05 2.46
N PHE A 139 9.40 -0.89 2.88
CA PHE A 139 10.24 -2.00 3.34
C PHE A 139 9.62 -2.72 4.55
N LEU A 140 9.24 -1.97 5.58
CA LEU A 140 8.66 -2.55 6.80
C LEU A 140 7.34 -3.27 6.53
N TYR A 141 6.49 -2.69 5.68
CA TYR A 141 5.22 -3.32 5.32
C TYR A 141 5.43 -4.55 4.45
N SER A 142 6.36 -4.52 3.50
CA SER A 142 6.74 -5.69 2.71
C SER A 142 7.31 -6.81 3.59
N LEU A 143 8.20 -6.48 4.50
CA LEU A 143 8.74 -7.45 5.46
C LEU A 143 7.63 -8.07 6.33
N LEU A 144 6.66 -7.27 6.78
CA LEU A 144 5.50 -7.77 7.52
C LEU A 144 4.69 -8.76 6.68
N ILE A 145 4.47 -8.48 5.39
CA ILE A 145 3.78 -9.40 4.47
C ILE A 145 4.54 -10.72 4.38
N GLU A 146 5.83 -10.68 4.07
CA GLU A 146 6.67 -11.87 3.91
C GLU A 146 6.74 -12.71 5.19
N LEU A 147 6.86 -12.07 6.36
CA LEU A 147 6.82 -12.75 7.65
C LEU A 147 5.47 -13.42 7.92
N ASN A 148 4.36 -12.78 7.56
CA ASN A 148 3.04 -13.39 7.68
C ASN A 148 2.86 -14.56 6.72
N GLN A 149 3.36 -14.48 5.49
CA GLN A 149 3.36 -15.59 4.54
C GLN A 149 4.12 -16.79 5.10
N LEU A 150 5.28 -16.53 5.70
CA LEU A 150 6.10 -17.56 6.35
C LEU A 150 5.37 -18.20 7.54
N ILE A 151 4.85 -17.38 8.48
CA ILE A 151 4.21 -17.86 9.71
C ILE A 151 2.94 -18.67 9.41
N PHE A 152 2.12 -18.19 8.46
CA PHE A 152 0.87 -18.86 8.09
C PHE A 152 1.00 -19.87 6.95
N SER A 153 2.23 -20.08 6.44
CA SER A 153 2.48 -20.93 5.27
C SER A 153 1.60 -20.54 4.07
N LYS A 154 1.41 -19.24 3.84
CA LYS A 154 0.58 -18.65 2.79
C LYS A 154 1.44 -18.00 1.70
N GLY A 155 2.06 -18.80 0.86
CA GLY A 155 3.03 -18.37 -0.13
C GLY A 155 4.47 -18.65 0.31
N THR A 156 5.42 -18.34 -0.56
CA THR A 156 6.87 -18.51 -0.31
C THR A 156 7.47 -17.20 0.16
N PHE A 157 8.25 -17.22 1.22
CA PHE A 157 9.06 -16.08 1.66
C PHE A 157 10.16 -15.80 0.62
N GLN A 158 10.19 -14.59 0.06
CA GLN A 158 11.16 -14.18 -0.97
C GLN A 158 11.78 -12.83 -0.67
N LEU A 159 13.12 -12.77 -0.62
CA LEU A 159 13.84 -11.52 -0.44
C LEU A 159 13.68 -10.56 -1.63
N SER A 160 13.53 -11.10 -2.83
CA SER A 160 13.25 -10.32 -4.04
C SER A 160 11.94 -9.53 -3.94
N ASP A 161 10.89 -10.10 -3.33
CA ASP A 161 9.61 -9.43 -3.16
C ASP A 161 9.74 -8.21 -2.25
N ILE A 162 10.53 -8.32 -1.16
CA ILE A 162 10.83 -7.19 -0.28
C ILE A 162 11.50 -6.05 -1.05
N VAL A 163 12.46 -6.37 -1.92
CA VAL A 163 13.20 -5.38 -2.71
C VAL A 163 12.28 -4.73 -3.76
N TYR A 164 11.51 -5.52 -4.51
CA TYR A 164 10.61 -4.98 -5.54
C TYR A 164 9.45 -4.16 -4.97
N ASN A 165 8.89 -4.57 -3.85
CA ASN A 165 7.89 -3.81 -3.11
C ASN A 165 8.47 -2.47 -2.63
N THR A 166 9.67 -2.48 -2.07
CA THR A 166 10.37 -1.27 -1.62
C THR A 166 10.68 -0.33 -2.79
N LEU A 167 11.11 -0.88 -3.94
CA LEU A 167 11.33 -0.13 -5.16
C LEU A 167 10.03 0.52 -5.67
N GLY A 168 8.91 -0.20 -5.63
CA GLY A 168 7.58 0.33 -5.94
C GLY A 168 7.23 1.52 -5.05
N GLY A 169 7.53 1.43 -3.75
CA GLY A 169 7.36 2.53 -2.81
C GLY A 169 8.20 3.76 -3.15
N LEU A 170 9.47 3.58 -3.53
CA LEU A 170 10.32 4.67 -4.00
C LEU A 170 9.75 5.33 -5.27
N ILE A 171 9.36 4.53 -6.25
CA ILE A 171 8.76 5.03 -7.49
C ILE A 171 7.49 5.84 -7.20
N GLY A 172 6.60 5.37 -6.32
CA GLY A 172 5.39 6.08 -5.92
C GLY A 172 5.69 7.45 -5.28
N ALA A 173 6.70 7.52 -4.40
CA ALA A 173 7.14 8.78 -3.80
C ALA A 173 7.71 9.75 -4.84
N LEU A 174 8.50 9.27 -5.80
CA LEU A 174 9.04 10.08 -6.89
C LEU A 174 7.92 10.63 -7.80
N ILE A 175 6.92 9.81 -8.12
CA ILE A 175 5.74 10.25 -8.89
C ILE A 175 5.00 11.36 -8.13
N TYR A 176 4.76 11.19 -6.83
CA TYR A 176 4.12 12.23 -6.00
C TYR A 176 4.88 13.55 -6.05
N LEU A 177 6.22 13.51 -5.89
CA LEU A 177 7.05 14.70 -5.94
C LEU A 177 7.04 15.38 -7.30
N ALA A 178 7.10 14.61 -8.39
CA ALA A 178 7.02 15.14 -9.75
C ALA A 178 5.68 15.84 -9.99
N VAL A 179 4.56 15.23 -9.62
CA VAL A 179 3.22 15.83 -9.74
C VAL A 179 3.12 17.11 -8.90
N LYS A 180 3.62 17.09 -7.65
CA LYS A 180 3.62 18.27 -6.78
C LYS A 180 4.40 19.44 -7.38
N LEU A 181 5.56 19.17 -7.98
CA LEU A 181 6.38 20.19 -8.64
C LEU A 181 5.66 20.79 -9.85
N ILE A 182 5.00 19.95 -10.67
CA ILE A 182 4.22 20.41 -11.83
C ILE A 182 3.07 21.32 -11.37
N ILE A 183 2.30 20.91 -10.38
CA ILE A 183 1.17 21.69 -9.84
C ILE A 183 1.64 23.05 -9.30
N ASN A 184 2.76 23.09 -8.57
CA ASN A 184 3.31 24.33 -8.04
C ASN A 184 3.73 25.29 -9.17
N LYS A 185 4.40 24.80 -10.21
CA LYS A 185 4.77 25.62 -11.37
C LYS A 185 3.55 26.20 -12.13
N ILE A 186 2.46 25.41 -12.24
CA ILE A 186 1.22 25.90 -12.86
C ILE A 186 0.60 27.03 -12.04
N LYS A 187 0.55 26.87 -10.72
CA LYS A 187 0.01 27.90 -9.80
C LYS A 187 0.81 29.18 -9.87
N GLU A 188 2.13 29.13 -9.89
CA GLU A 188 3.01 30.28 -10.01
C GLU A 188 2.82 31.05 -11.35
N LYS A 189 2.56 30.33 -12.44
CA LYS A 189 2.28 30.94 -13.74
C LYS A 189 0.89 31.57 -13.82
N GLY A 190 -0.10 31.02 -13.12
CA GLY A 190 -1.46 31.56 -13.12
C GLY A 190 -1.65 32.75 -12.15
N ALA A 191 -0.66 33.03 -11.29
CA ALA A 191 -0.67 34.15 -10.36
C ALA A 191 0.10 35.39 -10.88
N LYS A 192 0.70 35.29 -12.05
CA LYS A 192 1.33 36.39 -12.82
C LYS A 192 0.40 36.86 -13.94
#